data_793aafdd68d6c913f4c970fa22529ec0
#
_entry.id   793aafdd68d6c913f4c970fa22529ec0
#
_cell.length_a   1.000
_cell.length_b   1.000
_cell.length_c   1.000
_cell.angle_alpha   90.00
_cell.angle_beta   90.00
_cell.angle_gamma   90.00
#
_symmetry.space_group_name_H-M   'P 1'
#
loop_
_entity.id
_entity.type
_entity.pdbx_description
1 polymer ?
#
loop_
_entity_poly.entity_id
_entity_poly.type
_entity_poly.pdbx_seq_one_letter_code
_entity_poly.pdbx_strand_id
1 'polypeptide(L)'
;MSKRASRADYPHKVDWRIPLRGEKGEWYPIVRVGRHVPFGYKQDEENELLLIPIPEELELLEKAKLFLKEYSLRQVAQWLSNESGRYISHVGLDKRVRMEEKRRRASSNYRAYARKYEEAARLSEKIEKDRIGGRGTRTLNEGENWEPLSSSDTETPRD
;
A
#
# COMPACT_ATOMS: atom_id res chain seq x y z
N MET A 1 -28.10 -0.88 -13.19
CA MET A 1 -26.74 -0.89 -13.80
C MET A 1 -25.73 -0.58 -12.71
N SER A 2 -25.10 -1.60 -12.19
CA SER A 2 -24.06 -1.45 -11.17
C SER A 2 -22.82 -0.85 -11.84
N LYS A 3 -22.36 0.33 -11.42
CA LYS A 3 -21.11 0.92 -11.89
C LYS A 3 -19.98 0.01 -11.38
N ARG A 4 -19.32 -0.71 -12.29
CA ARG A 4 -18.05 -1.37 -11.97
C ARG A 4 -17.11 -0.30 -11.45
N ALA A 5 -16.69 -0.42 -10.18
CA ALA A 5 -15.64 0.43 -9.64
C ALA A 5 -14.42 0.33 -10.56
N SER A 6 -13.97 1.44 -11.10
CA SER A 6 -12.82 1.45 -11.99
C SER A 6 -11.55 1.17 -11.16
N ARG A 7 -10.54 0.60 -11.78
CA ARG A 7 -9.25 0.31 -11.14
C ARG A 7 -8.58 1.58 -10.54
N ALA A 8 -9.05 2.77 -10.94
CA ALA A 8 -8.61 4.06 -10.45
C ALA A 8 -9.19 4.42 -9.07
N ASP A 9 -10.30 3.77 -8.66
CA ASP A 9 -10.98 4.07 -7.40
C ASP A 9 -10.33 3.37 -6.19
N TYR A 10 -9.34 2.50 -6.43
CA TYR A 10 -8.61 1.83 -5.37
C TYR A 10 -7.27 2.53 -5.12
N PRO A 11 -6.97 2.92 -3.88
CA PRO A 11 -5.68 3.50 -3.56
C PRO A 11 -4.55 2.51 -3.92
N HIS A 12 -3.70 2.88 -4.85
CA HIS A 12 -2.54 2.11 -5.24
C HIS A 12 -1.66 1.86 -4.01
N LYS A 13 -1.39 0.63 -3.64
CA LYS A 13 -0.55 0.15 -2.53
C LYS A 13 -1.27 -0.15 -1.22
N VAL A 14 -2.50 -0.62 -1.30
CA VAL A 14 -3.18 -1.10 -0.10
C VAL A 14 -2.82 -2.54 0.17
N ASP A 15 -2.37 -2.83 1.38
CA ASP A 15 -2.29 -4.20 1.86
C ASP A 15 -3.73 -4.71 2.07
N TRP A 16 -4.22 -5.46 1.09
CA TRP A 16 -5.57 -6.06 1.05
C TRP A 16 -5.96 -6.87 2.29
N ARG A 17 -5.03 -7.14 3.18
CA ARG A 17 -5.25 -7.89 4.42
C ARG A 17 -5.52 -7.00 5.62
N ILE A 18 -5.33 -5.69 5.50
CA ILE A 18 -5.68 -4.73 6.52
C ILE A 18 -7.02 -4.12 6.12
N PRO A 19 -8.02 -4.12 7.01
CA PRO A 19 -9.27 -3.42 6.75
C PRO A 19 -8.97 -1.96 6.43
N LEU A 20 -9.49 -1.50 5.30
CA LEU A 20 -9.33 -0.12 4.88
C LEU A 20 -10.45 0.73 5.45
N ARG A 21 -10.07 1.74 6.19
CA ARG A 21 -10.96 2.75 6.70
C ARG A 21 -10.65 4.09 6.05
N GLY A 22 -11.67 4.74 5.47
CA GLY A 22 -11.56 6.06 4.90
C GLY A 22 -11.48 7.14 5.97
N GLU A 23 -11.23 8.38 5.54
CA GLU A 23 -11.15 9.56 6.41
C GLU A 23 -12.46 9.80 7.16
N LYS A 24 -13.60 9.46 6.55
CA LYS A 24 -14.94 9.55 7.16
C LYS A 24 -15.34 8.34 8.00
N GLY A 25 -14.42 7.40 8.21
CA GLY A 25 -14.69 6.17 8.96
C GLY A 25 -15.36 5.06 8.14
N GLU A 26 -15.48 5.21 6.84
CA GLU A 26 -16.05 4.21 5.94
C GLU A 26 -15.09 3.04 5.74
N TRP A 27 -15.64 1.82 5.60
CA TRP A 27 -14.86 0.64 5.28
C TRP A 27 -14.89 0.40 3.76
N TYR A 28 -13.72 0.11 3.18
CA TYR A 28 -13.60 -0.13 1.74
C TYR A 28 -13.58 -1.61 1.38
N PRO A 29 -14.11 -1.97 0.21
CA PRO A 29 -13.96 -3.30 -0.36
C PRO A 29 -12.49 -3.64 -0.60
N ILE A 30 -12.15 -4.91 -0.45
CA ILE A 30 -10.78 -5.42 -0.68
C ILE A 30 -10.79 -6.55 -1.70
N VAL A 31 -9.66 -6.79 -2.34
CA VAL A 31 -9.51 -7.89 -3.29
C VAL A 31 -9.28 -9.20 -2.53
N ARG A 32 -10.00 -10.25 -2.92
CA ARG A 32 -9.83 -11.60 -2.40
C ARG A 32 -8.55 -12.22 -2.94
N VAL A 33 -7.67 -12.69 -2.06
CA VAL A 33 -6.41 -13.34 -2.44
C VAL A 33 -6.38 -14.83 -2.06
N GLY A 34 -7.28 -15.27 -1.20
CA GLY A 34 -7.33 -16.65 -0.73
C GLY A 34 -8.72 -17.28 -0.83
N ARG A 35 -8.78 -18.58 -0.59
CA ARG A 35 -10.05 -19.31 -0.59
C ARG A 35 -10.98 -18.89 0.55
N HIS A 36 -10.41 -18.51 1.69
CA HIS A 36 -11.18 -18.14 2.87
C HIS A 36 -11.56 -16.67 2.84
N VAL A 37 -12.83 -16.38 3.10
CA VAL A 37 -13.32 -15.04 3.33
C VAL A 37 -12.97 -14.66 4.78
N PRO A 38 -12.17 -13.60 4.99
CA PRO A 38 -11.79 -13.19 6.33
C PRO A 38 -13.00 -12.67 7.12
N PHE A 39 -12.92 -12.74 8.45
CA PHE A 39 -13.94 -12.16 9.33
C PHE A 39 -14.06 -10.65 9.07
N GLY A 40 -15.28 -10.12 9.05
CA GLY A 40 -15.58 -8.74 8.72
C GLY A 40 -15.83 -8.46 7.24
N TYR A 41 -15.78 -9.49 6.40
CA TYR A 41 -16.04 -9.38 4.97
C TYR A 41 -16.96 -10.49 4.47
N LYS A 42 -17.70 -10.19 3.42
CA LYS A 42 -18.45 -11.16 2.61
C LYS A 42 -18.01 -11.09 1.16
N GLN A 43 -18.18 -12.18 0.43
CA GLN A 43 -17.94 -12.22 -0.99
C GLN A 43 -19.01 -11.44 -1.73
N ASP A 44 -18.62 -10.73 -2.77
CA ASP A 44 -19.57 -10.06 -3.66
C ASP A 44 -20.29 -11.11 -4.55
N GLU A 45 -21.56 -10.89 -4.80
CA GLU A 45 -22.38 -11.78 -5.62
C GLU A 45 -22.04 -11.68 -7.11
N GLU A 46 -21.62 -10.49 -7.56
CA GLU A 46 -21.29 -10.25 -8.97
C GLU A 46 -19.80 -10.55 -9.27
N ASN A 47 -18.93 -10.43 -8.30
CA ASN A 47 -17.50 -10.59 -8.49
C ASN A 47 -16.85 -11.40 -7.36
N GLU A 48 -16.53 -12.65 -7.63
CA GLU A 48 -15.90 -13.55 -6.66
C GLU A 48 -14.54 -13.06 -6.12
N LEU A 49 -13.87 -12.16 -6.84
CA LEU A 49 -12.59 -11.58 -6.45
C LEU A 49 -12.72 -10.36 -5.54
N LEU A 50 -13.94 -9.89 -5.30
CA LEU A 50 -14.20 -8.73 -4.46
C LEU A 50 -14.80 -9.15 -3.13
N LEU A 51 -14.28 -8.59 -2.05
CA LEU A 51 -14.80 -8.76 -0.70
C LEU A 51 -15.40 -7.45 -0.22
N ILE A 52 -16.69 -7.50 0.10
CA ILE A 52 -17.44 -6.37 0.62
C ILE A 52 -17.30 -6.34 2.14
N PRO A 53 -16.96 -5.20 2.75
CA PRO A 53 -16.88 -5.07 4.19
C PRO A 53 -18.26 -5.18 4.85
N ILE A 54 -18.30 -5.82 6.00
CA ILE A 54 -19.44 -5.83 6.92
C ILE A 54 -19.07 -4.90 8.08
N PRO A 55 -19.56 -3.66 8.10
CA PRO A 55 -19.14 -2.66 9.08
C PRO A 55 -19.30 -3.12 10.52
N GLU A 56 -20.42 -3.77 10.82
CA GLU A 56 -20.75 -4.27 12.15
C GLU A 56 -19.71 -5.29 12.65
N GLU A 57 -19.34 -6.27 11.81
CA GLU A 57 -18.33 -7.26 12.17
C GLU A 57 -16.93 -6.64 12.32
N LEU A 58 -16.61 -5.65 11.51
CA LEU A 58 -15.32 -4.95 11.58
C LEU A 58 -15.20 -4.08 12.84
N GLU A 59 -16.28 -3.43 13.25
CA GLU A 59 -16.33 -2.68 14.51
C GLU A 59 -16.23 -3.61 15.73
N LEU A 60 -16.91 -4.76 15.68
CA LEU A 60 -16.76 -5.79 16.71
C LEU A 60 -15.33 -6.33 16.78
N LEU A 61 -14.64 -6.46 15.64
CA LEU A 61 -13.24 -6.86 15.58
C LEU A 61 -12.32 -5.83 16.24
N GLU A 62 -12.57 -4.53 16.03
CA GLU A 62 -11.81 -3.46 16.70
C GLU A 62 -12.02 -3.49 18.23
N LYS A 63 -13.26 -3.72 18.69
CA LYS A 63 -13.56 -3.93 20.12
C LYS A 63 -12.87 -5.18 20.66
N ALA A 64 -12.86 -6.27 19.89
CA ALA A 64 -12.17 -7.50 20.28
C ALA A 64 -10.67 -7.27 20.49
N LYS A 65 -10.02 -6.45 19.68
CA LYS A 65 -8.61 -6.08 19.86
C LYS A 65 -8.34 -5.36 21.18
N LEU A 66 -9.28 -4.55 21.65
CA LEU A 66 -9.18 -3.90 22.96
C LEU A 66 -9.34 -4.93 24.08
N PHE A 67 -10.31 -5.83 23.96
CA PHE A 67 -10.55 -6.87 24.96
C PHE A 67 -9.41 -7.88 25.08
N LEU A 68 -8.64 -8.12 24.02
CA LEU A 68 -7.46 -8.98 24.07
C LEU A 68 -6.35 -8.46 25.00
N LYS A 69 -6.44 -7.23 25.48
CA LYS A 69 -5.52 -6.68 26.48
C LYS A 69 -5.85 -7.16 27.90
N GLU A 70 -7.10 -7.52 28.15
CA GLU A 70 -7.63 -7.81 29.49
C GLU A 70 -8.13 -9.26 29.62
N TYR A 71 -8.61 -9.84 28.53
CA TYR A 71 -9.24 -11.14 28.51
C TYR A 71 -8.46 -12.15 27.67
N SER A 72 -8.68 -13.42 27.96
CA SER A 72 -8.06 -14.52 27.22
C SER A 72 -8.59 -14.62 25.78
N LEU A 73 -7.74 -15.10 24.90
CA LEU A 73 -8.07 -15.25 23.47
C LEU A 73 -9.33 -16.09 23.22
N ARG A 74 -9.57 -17.12 24.05
CA ARG A 74 -10.77 -17.97 23.95
C ARG A 74 -12.04 -17.24 24.35
N GLN A 75 -11.98 -16.46 25.42
CA GLN A 75 -13.12 -15.66 25.87
C GLN A 75 -13.51 -14.60 24.84
N VAL A 76 -12.51 -13.91 24.28
CA VAL A 76 -12.76 -12.88 23.26
C VAL A 76 -13.31 -13.50 21.97
N ALA A 77 -12.78 -14.67 21.55
CA ALA A 77 -13.30 -15.36 20.36
C ALA A 77 -14.75 -15.84 20.56
N GLN A 78 -15.08 -16.32 21.74
CA GLN A 78 -16.45 -16.74 22.08
C GLN A 78 -17.39 -15.53 22.12
N TRP A 79 -16.97 -14.43 22.77
CA TRP A 79 -17.73 -13.19 22.78
C TRP A 79 -17.98 -12.67 21.35
N LEU A 80 -16.92 -12.59 20.52
CA LEU A 80 -17.03 -12.12 19.15
C LEU A 80 -17.96 -12.98 18.30
N SER A 81 -17.92 -14.31 18.49
CA SER A 81 -18.82 -15.24 17.80
C SER A 81 -20.28 -15.06 18.21
N ASN A 82 -20.54 -14.78 19.48
CA ASN A 82 -21.88 -14.56 20.00
C ASN A 82 -22.46 -13.23 19.50
N GLU A 83 -21.68 -12.16 19.53
CA GLU A 83 -22.12 -10.83 19.10
C GLU A 83 -22.33 -10.72 17.60
N SER A 84 -21.44 -11.35 16.81
CA SER A 84 -21.53 -11.27 15.33
C SER A 84 -22.47 -12.33 14.72
N GLY A 85 -22.83 -13.37 15.49
CA GLY A 85 -23.53 -14.53 14.95
C GLY A 85 -22.69 -15.40 14.00
N ARG A 86 -21.44 -15.05 13.77
CA ARG A 86 -20.50 -15.77 12.90
C ARG A 86 -19.36 -16.39 13.72
N TYR A 87 -19.22 -17.70 13.60
CA TYR A 87 -18.18 -18.40 14.34
C TYR A 87 -16.77 -17.99 13.93
N ILE A 88 -15.94 -17.66 14.91
CA ILE A 88 -14.50 -17.49 14.76
C ILE A 88 -13.78 -18.27 15.87
N SER A 89 -12.84 -19.13 15.47
CA SER A 89 -12.02 -19.85 16.43
C SER A 89 -10.97 -18.92 17.07
N HIS A 90 -10.52 -19.24 18.29
CA HIS A 90 -9.48 -18.48 18.97
C HIS A 90 -8.16 -18.43 18.17
N VAL A 91 -7.82 -19.50 17.44
CA VAL A 91 -6.66 -19.55 16.54
C VAL A 91 -6.88 -18.64 15.32
N GLY A 92 -8.10 -18.62 14.78
CA GLY A 92 -8.47 -17.73 13.67
C GLY A 92 -8.37 -16.26 14.06
N LEU A 93 -8.87 -15.90 15.25
CA LEU A 93 -8.79 -14.57 15.80
C LEU A 93 -7.32 -14.14 16.04
N ASP A 94 -6.51 -15.02 16.66
CA ASP A 94 -5.09 -14.74 16.88
C ASP A 94 -4.33 -14.47 15.57
N LYS A 95 -4.51 -15.35 14.58
CA LYS A 95 -3.91 -15.16 13.25
C LYS A 95 -4.37 -13.85 12.61
N ARG A 96 -5.65 -13.53 12.74
CA ARG A 96 -6.21 -12.29 12.15
C ARG A 96 -5.56 -11.06 12.78
N VAL A 97 -5.50 -10.98 14.09
CA VAL A 97 -4.96 -9.83 14.82
C VAL A 97 -3.45 -9.70 14.64
N ARG A 98 -2.68 -10.78 14.83
CA ARG A 98 -1.21 -10.75 14.68
C ARG A 98 -0.77 -10.45 13.26
N MET A 99 -1.44 -11.02 12.26
CA MET A 99 -1.11 -10.73 10.86
C MET A 99 -1.40 -9.28 10.51
N GLU A 100 -2.48 -8.73 10.98
CA GLU A 100 -2.82 -7.34 10.77
C GLU A 100 -1.78 -6.42 11.43
N GLU A 101 -1.40 -6.70 12.67
CA GLU A 101 -0.40 -5.91 13.38
C GLU A 101 0.97 -5.97 12.70
N LYS A 102 1.44 -7.16 12.31
CA LYS A 102 2.69 -7.33 11.57
C LYS A 102 2.72 -6.52 10.28
N ARG A 103 1.59 -6.45 9.59
CA ARG A 103 1.46 -5.71 8.33
C ARG A 103 1.36 -4.22 8.51
N ARG A 104 0.66 -3.77 9.56
CA ARG A 104 0.66 -2.35 9.92
C ARG A 104 2.07 -1.84 10.19
N ARG A 105 2.91 -2.63 10.89
CA ARG A 105 4.32 -2.32 11.11
C ARG A 105 5.10 -2.27 9.79
N ALA A 106 4.94 -3.27 8.93
CA ALA A 106 5.59 -3.30 7.62
C ALA A 106 5.16 -2.12 6.74
N SER A 107 3.85 -1.82 6.66
CA SER A 107 3.35 -0.70 5.87
C SER A 107 3.80 0.66 6.42
N SER A 108 3.96 0.80 7.73
CA SER A 108 4.54 2.00 8.35
C SER A 108 5.97 2.25 7.89
N ASN A 109 6.79 1.19 7.84
CA ASN A 109 8.16 1.28 7.34
C ASN A 109 8.18 1.68 5.86
N TYR A 110 7.34 1.06 5.02
CA TYR A 110 7.24 1.42 3.60
C TYR A 110 6.78 2.87 3.40
N ARG A 111 5.85 3.37 4.21
CA ARG A 111 5.44 4.78 4.17
C ARG A 111 6.57 5.73 4.58
N ALA A 112 7.40 5.33 5.54
CA ALA A 112 8.57 6.11 5.94
C ALA A 112 9.61 6.17 4.81
N TYR A 113 9.86 5.05 4.14
CA TYR A 113 10.72 5.02 2.96
C TYR A 113 10.16 5.86 1.81
N ALA A 114 8.87 5.73 1.51
CA ALA A 114 8.22 6.51 0.45
C ALA A 114 8.36 8.02 0.69
N ARG A 115 8.19 8.49 1.92
CA ARG A 115 8.41 9.90 2.28
C ARG A 115 9.85 10.36 2.04
N LYS A 116 10.84 9.53 2.43
CA LYS A 116 12.24 9.85 2.18
C LYS A 116 12.57 9.94 0.69
N TYR A 117 12.03 9.02 -0.12
CA TYR A 117 12.22 9.09 -1.58
C TYR A 117 11.54 10.29 -2.21
N GLU A 118 10.35 10.65 -1.74
CA GLU A 118 9.63 11.83 -2.20
C GLU A 118 10.39 13.12 -1.87
N GLU A 119 10.92 13.22 -0.66
CA GLU A 119 11.75 14.35 -0.22
C GLU A 119 13.04 14.44 -1.05
N ALA A 120 13.74 13.32 -1.26
CA ALA A 120 14.92 13.26 -2.10
C ALA A 120 14.64 13.65 -3.55
N ALA A 121 13.50 13.22 -4.12
CA ALA A 121 13.08 13.60 -5.47
C ALA A 121 12.79 15.09 -5.57
N ARG A 122 12.11 15.69 -4.60
CA ARG A 122 11.88 17.14 -4.56
C ARG A 122 13.17 17.94 -4.44
N LEU A 123 14.11 17.44 -3.63
CA LEU A 123 15.41 18.10 -3.47
C LEU A 123 16.23 18.04 -4.76
N SER A 124 16.26 16.88 -5.42
CA SER A 124 16.97 16.73 -6.71
C SER A 124 16.36 17.63 -7.80
N GLU A 125 15.03 17.70 -7.86
CA GLU A 125 14.33 18.57 -8.80
C GLU A 125 14.64 20.05 -8.55
N LYS A 126 14.70 20.46 -7.28
CA LYS A 126 15.09 21.83 -6.89
C LYS A 126 16.52 22.15 -7.34
N ILE A 127 17.47 21.25 -7.03
CA ILE A 127 18.87 21.42 -7.42
C ILE A 127 18.99 21.51 -8.95
N GLU A 128 18.23 20.72 -9.69
CA GLU A 128 18.26 20.74 -11.15
C GLU A 128 17.67 22.02 -11.70
N LYS A 129 16.56 22.52 -11.16
CA LYS A 129 15.99 23.83 -11.53
C LYS A 129 16.97 24.96 -11.23
N ASP A 130 17.62 24.96 -10.08
CA ASP A 130 18.62 25.97 -9.71
C ASP A 130 19.82 25.90 -10.66
N ARG A 131 20.25 24.72 -11.07
CA ARG A 131 21.34 24.52 -12.03
C ARG A 131 20.97 25.01 -13.43
N ILE A 132 19.75 24.77 -13.88
CA ILE A 132 19.27 25.22 -15.20
C ILE A 132 19.00 26.71 -15.15
N GLY A 133 18.39 27.24 -14.10
CA GLY A 133 18.10 28.68 -13.94
C GLY A 133 19.35 29.54 -13.75
N GLY A 134 20.45 28.99 -13.20
CA GLY A 134 21.73 29.67 -13.03
C GLY A 134 22.61 29.66 -14.29
N ARG A 135 22.33 28.79 -15.25
CA ARG A 135 22.89 28.88 -16.60
C ARG A 135 21.93 29.73 -17.41
N GLY A 136 22.16 31.03 -17.38
CA GLY A 136 21.62 31.89 -18.44
C GLY A 136 21.75 31.14 -19.76
N THR A 137 20.67 31.05 -20.50
CA THR A 137 20.58 30.45 -21.82
C THR A 137 21.80 30.85 -22.64
N ARG A 138 22.84 30.03 -22.63
CA ARG A 138 23.82 30.07 -23.69
C ARG A 138 23.06 29.61 -24.90
N THR A 139 22.53 30.55 -25.63
CA THR A 139 22.12 30.33 -27.02
C THR A 139 23.33 29.72 -27.68
N LEU A 140 23.24 28.45 -28.05
CA LEU A 140 24.16 27.87 -29.02
C LEU A 140 24.08 28.75 -30.23
N ASN A 141 25.10 29.58 -30.42
CA ASN A 141 25.22 30.33 -31.67
C ASN A 141 25.26 29.28 -32.78
N GLU A 142 24.31 29.35 -33.69
CA GLU A 142 24.29 28.59 -34.94
C GLU A 142 25.58 28.91 -35.69
N GLY A 143 26.64 28.18 -35.42
CA GLY A 143 27.96 28.43 -36.02
C GLY A 143 29.11 27.63 -35.41
N GLU A 144 28.96 27.06 -34.22
CA GLU A 144 29.97 26.13 -33.72
C GLU A 144 29.74 24.75 -34.34
N ASN A 145 30.45 24.51 -35.42
CA ASN A 145 30.55 23.22 -36.08
C ASN A 145 31.15 22.23 -35.09
N TRP A 146 30.32 21.29 -34.60
CA TRP A 146 30.77 20.20 -33.80
C TRP A 146 31.54 19.23 -34.69
N GLU A 147 32.85 19.27 -34.66
CA GLU A 147 33.69 18.22 -35.26
C GLU A 147 33.74 17.02 -34.33
N PRO A 148 33.29 15.84 -34.77
CA PRO A 148 33.48 14.63 -33.97
C PRO A 148 34.98 14.35 -33.88
N LEU A 149 35.45 14.14 -32.63
CA LEU A 149 36.80 13.66 -32.37
C LEU A 149 37.06 12.44 -33.23
N SER A 150 37.93 12.58 -34.24
CA SER A 150 38.37 11.47 -35.07
C SER A 150 39.06 10.44 -34.21
N SER A 151 38.50 9.24 -34.19
CA SER A 151 39.10 8.06 -33.60
C SER A 151 40.31 7.63 -34.40
N SER A 152 41.48 8.18 -34.05
CA SER A 152 42.76 7.65 -34.46
C SER A 152 43.69 7.79 -33.30
N ASP A 153 43.90 6.68 -32.58
CA ASP A 153 45.16 6.25 -32.02
C ASP A 153 44.90 5.03 -31.12
N THR A 154 44.61 3.92 -31.81
CA THR A 154 44.79 2.59 -31.21
C THR A 154 46.17 2.09 -31.62
N GLU A 155 47.20 2.56 -30.95
CA GLU A 155 48.48 1.85 -30.97
C GLU A 155 48.52 0.83 -29.85
N THR A 156 48.43 -0.40 -30.27
CA THR A 156 48.81 -1.58 -29.49
C THR A 156 50.33 -1.71 -29.46
N PRO A 157 51.01 -1.78 -28.30
CA PRO A 157 52.37 -2.29 -28.26
C PRO A 157 52.30 -3.83 -28.31
N ARG A 158 52.91 -4.40 -29.35
CA ARG A 158 53.42 -5.77 -29.32
C ARG A 158 54.75 -5.75 -28.61
N ASP A 159 54.89 -6.62 -27.58
CA ASP A 159 55.93 -7.62 -27.35
C ASP A 159 55.63 -8.32 -26.03
#